data_4c3a252ebda318636ae179e38d422cc4
#
_entry.id   4c3a252ebda318636ae179e38d422cc4
#
_cell.length_a   1.000
_cell.length_b   1.000
_cell.length_c   1.000
_cell.angle_alpha   90.00
_cell.angle_beta   90.00
_cell.angle_gamma   90.00
#
_symmetry.space_group_name_H-M   'P 1'
#
loop_
_entity.id
_entity.type
_entity.pdbx_description
1 polymer ?
#
loop_
_entity_poly.entity_id
_entity_poly.type
_entity_poly.pdbx_seq_one_letter_code
_entity_poly.pdbx_strand_id
1 'polypeptide(L)'
;MSTVSISPMLALTELLRRVLIPRFLQKSRLWYYLYSFITILLLSTVVVSIDTHIYAYLFSHNLVNLPEDMVIRLAIIEERVGKDILYTKYLILLSITFAVVTISHMLDETKRLEQETKVQSMIQELKYLRAQINPHFLFNALNCIYSLTLIQDEKAPDSVMKLSEMLRFVIDDCRADMVPIAKEVAYIQNYIDFQKIRMENEPNLTFDCKIENNSLEIPPMVFQPMVENCFKHSRIIDDPNAFIRIYLLQEDKRVVFETENSKHHNPYQQEDDERTGIGINNVRQRLNLIFGDDYSFEISETECVYKTKLTINV
;
A
#
# COMPACT_ATOMS: atom_id res chain seq x y z
N MET A 1 -2.74 -17.74 51.28
CA MET A 1 -1.34 -18.23 51.06
C MET A 1 -0.98 -18.49 49.58
N SER A 2 -1.79 -18.14 48.60
CA SER A 2 -1.57 -18.38 47.15
C SER A 2 -0.87 -17.23 46.38
N THR A 3 -0.61 -16.10 47.00
CA THR A 3 -0.07 -14.91 46.32
C THR A 3 1.47 -14.83 46.24
N VAL A 4 2.16 -15.62 47.01
CA VAL A 4 3.64 -15.58 47.10
C VAL A 4 4.32 -16.35 45.94
N SER A 5 3.66 -17.36 45.34
CA SER A 5 4.28 -18.20 44.31
C SER A 5 4.14 -17.63 42.89
N ILE A 6 3.23 -16.67 42.67
CA ILE A 6 2.97 -16.10 41.34
C ILE A 6 3.98 -14.98 40.98
N SER A 7 4.44 -14.22 41.97
CA SER A 7 5.35 -13.07 41.78
C SER A 7 6.72 -13.46 41.19
N PRO A 8 7.43 -14.47 41.69
CA PRO A 8 8.74 -14.87 41.13
C PRO A 8 8.63 -15.50 39.74
N MET A 9 7.51 -16.16 39.46
CA MET A 9 7.25 -16.77 38.15
C MET A 9 6.97 -15.73 37.07
N LEU A 10 6.22 -14.68 37.39
CA LEU A 10 5.96 -13.53 36.49
C LEU A 10 7.28 -12.76 36.24
N ALA A 11 8.10 -12.53 37.26
CA ALA A 11 9.37 -11.85 37.14
C ALA A 11 10.37 -12.64 36.26
N LEU A 12 10.37 -13.97 36.39
CA LEU A 12 11.26 -14.84 35.61
C LEU A 12 10.79 -14.97 34.15
N THR A 13 9.49 -15.04 33.89
CA THR A 13 8.94 -15.03 32.52
C THR A 13 9.20 -13.72 31.80
N GLU A 14 9.12 -12.59 32.51
CA GLU A 14 9.43 -11.27 31.94
C GLU A 14 10.95 -11.10 31.69
N LEU A 15 11.81 -11.60 32.56
CA LEU A 15 13.25 -11.60 32.37
C LEU A 15 13.67 -12.48 31.18
N LEU A 16 13.08 -13.66 31.05
CA LEU A 16 13.29 -14.55 29.90
C LEU A 16 12.83 -13.91 28.60
N ARG A 17 11.66 -13.26 28.60
CA ARG A 17 11.11 -12.56 27.45
C ARG A 17 11.97 -11.38 27.00
N ARG A 18 12.51 -10.57 27.93
CA ARG A 18 13.27 -9.35 27.59
C ARG A 18 14.73 -9.58 27.28
N VAL A 19 15.38 -10.56 27.92
CA VAL A 19 16.84 -10.70 27.86
C VAL A 19 17.30 -11.87 27.01
N LEU A 20 16.67 -13.02 27.10
CA LEU A 20 17.13 -14.24 26.44
C LEU A 20 16.50 -14.47 25.06
N ILE A 21 15.24 -14.07 24.87
CA ILE A 21 14.50 -14.31 23.64
C ILE A 21 15.01 -13.49 22.45
N PRO A 22 15.32 -12.17 22.55
CA PRO A 22 15.70 -11.37 21.39
C PRO A 22 17.05 -11.76 20.77
N ARG A 23 17.96 -12.31 21.55
CA ARG A 23 19.34 -12.60 21.08
C ARG A 23 19.51 -13.93 20.36
N PHE A 24 18.70 -14.93 20.65
CA PHE A 24 18.90 -16.29 20.13
C PHE A 24 17.91 -16.75 19.05
N LEU A 25 16.83 -16.05 18.80
CA LEU A 25 15.65 -16.57 18.09
C LEU A 25 15.33 -15.93 16.76
N GLN A 26 16.21 -15.13 16.18
CA GLN A 26 16.01 -14.56 14.84
C GLN A 26 15.97 -15.60 13.70
N LYS A 27 16.27 -16.86 13.92
CA LYS A 27 16.51 -17.83 12.85
C LYS A 27 15.47 -18.94 12.61
N SER A 28 14.62 -19.29 13.58
CA SER A 28 13.49 -20.19 13.28
C SER A 28 12.41 -20.18 14.38
N ARG A 29 11.16 -20.10 13.97
CA ARG A 29 9.95 -20.09 14.84
C ARG A 29 9.88 -21.36 15.73
N LEU A 30 10.34 -22.49 15.22
CA LEU A 30 10.31 -23.79 15.92
C LEU A 30 11.15 -23.79 17.20
N TRP A 31 12.34 -23.19 17.17
CA TRP A 31 13.23 -23.09 18.32
C TRP A 31 12.69 -22.23 19.45
N TYR A 32 11.92 -21.20 19.12
CA TYR A 32 11.24 -20.35 20.11
C TYR A 32 10.22 -21.15 20.92
N TYR A 33 9.36 -21.92 20.25
CA TYR A 33 8.35 -22.74 20.93
C TYR A 33 9.01 -23.87 21.74
N LEU A 34 10.04 -24.49 21.21
CA LEU A 34 10.77 -25.54 21.91
C LEU A 34 11.46 -24.99 23.17
N TYR A 35 12.11 -23.84 23.09
CA TYR A 35 12.79 -23.21 24.22
C TYR A 35 11.77 -22.73 25.28
N SER A 36 10.71 -22.09 24.91
CA SER A 36 9.64 -21.68 25.83
C SER A 36 9.00 -22.90 26.52
N PHE A 37 8.79 -23.99 25.80
CA PHE A 37 8.28 -25.23 26.37
C PHE A 37 9.25 -25.84 27.39
N ILE A 38 10.54 -25.93 27.09
CA ILE A 38 11.56 -26.48 28.00
C ILE A 38 11.69 -25.60 29.26
N THR A 39 11.72 -24.29 29.14
CA THR A 39 11.82 -23.40 30.31
C THR A 39 10.60 -23.45 31.20
N ILE A 40 9.40 -23.57 30.64
CA ILE A 40 8.16 -23.74 31.40
C ILE A 40 8.17 -25.11 32.11
N LEU A 41 8.66 -26.18 31.45
CA LEU A 41 8.78 -27.50 32.03
C LEU A 41 9.73 -27.53 33.22
N LEU A 42 10.91 -26.92 33.08
CA LEU A 42 11.89 -26.80 34.17
C LEU A 42 11.36 -26.01 35.37
N LEU A 43 10.64 -24.91 35.09
CA LEU A 43 10.06 -24.08 36.13
C LEU A 43 8.97 -24.84 36.90
N SER A 44 8.11 -25.60 36.17
CA SER A 44 7.07 -26.40 36.80
C SER A 44 7.63 -27.49 37.72
N THR A 45 8.72 -28.14 37.33
CA THR A 45 9.38 -29.16 38.18
C THR A 45 9.94 -28.57 39.48
N VAL A 46 10.55 -27.37 39.44
CA VAL A 46 11.04 -26.67 40.61
C VAL A 46 9.90 -26.31 41.58
N VAL A 47 8.79 -25.76 41.04
CA VAL A 47 7.61 -25.38 41.84
C VAL A 47 6.98 -26.61 42.47
N VAL A 48 6.84 -27.73 41.72
CA VAL A 48 6.34 -29.03 42.26
C VAL A 48 7.21 -29.50 43.41
N SER A 49 8.54 -29.46 43.28
CA SER A 49 9.47 -29.89 44.32
C SER A 49 9.29 -29.08 45.61
N ILE A 50 9.16 -27.74 45.49
CA ILE A 50 8.98 -26.88 46.66
C ILE A 50 7.64 -27.17 47.35
N ASP A 51 6.54 -27.32 46.61
CA ASP A 51 5.22 -27.59 47.17
C ASP A 51 5.18 -28.98 47.88
N THR A 52 5.79 -30.00 47.30
CA THR A 52 5.88 -31.32 47.93
C THR A 52 6.62 -31.27 49.27
N HIS A 53 7.68 -30.50 49.38
CA HIS A 53 8.40 -30.33 50.64
C HIS A 53 7.58 -29.54 51.67
N ILE A 54 6.89 -28.51 51.29
CA ILE A 54 5.99 -27.72 52.18
C ILE A 54 4.84 -28.61 52.67
N TYR A 55 4.26 -29.42 51.78
CA TYR A 55 3.13 -30.34 52.15
C TYR A 55 3.61 -31.39 53.14
N ALA A 56 4.74 -32.03 52.90
CA ALA A 56 5.32 -33.02 53.79
C ALA A 56 5.63 -32.44 55.19
N TYR A 57 6.12 -31.20 55.25
CA TYR A 57 6.40 -30.48 56.51
C TYR A 57 5.10 -30.19 57.29
N LEU A 58 4.07 -29.64 56.63
CA LEU A 58 2.79 -29.33 57.28
C LEU A 58 2.06 -30.60 57.77
N PHE A 59 2.15 -31.68 57.01
CA PHE A 59 1.53 -32.98 57.36
C PHE A 59 2.18 -33.62 58.60
N SER A 60 3.52 -33.58 58.72
CA SER A 60 4.25 -34.14 59.83
C SER A 60 3.93 -33.45 61.17
N HIS A 61 3.43 -32.22 61.17
CA HIS A 61 3.15 -31.46 62.39
C HIS A 61 1.67 -31.61 62.90
N ASN A 62 0.76 -32.14 62.08
CA ASN A 62 -0.70 -32.23 62.43
C ASN A 62 -1.16 -33.62 62.91
N LEU A 63 -0.29 -34.61 62.96
CA LEU A 63 -0.65 -36.04 63.19
C LEU A 63 -0.47 -36.55 64.62
N VAL A 64 -0.41 -35.68 65.61
CA VAL A 64 0.07 -36.02 66.97
C VAL A 64 -0.86 -36.91 67.81
N ASN A 65 -2.11 -37.29 67.42
CA ASN A 65 -3.10 -37.95 68.29
C ASN A 65 -3.95 -39.09 67.68
N LEU A 66 -3.47 -39.80 66.63
CA LEU A 66 -4.19 -40.92 66.05
C LEU A 66 -3.49 -42.28 66.25
N PRO A 67 -4.24 -43.45 66.28
CA PRO A 67 -3.62 -44.78 66.33
C PRO A 67 -2.67 -45.01 65.18
N GLU A 68 -1.51 -45.66 65.46
CA GLU A 68 -0.42 -45.78 64.50
C GLU A 68 -0.81 -46.42 63.16
N ASP A 69 -1.67 -47.44 63.16
CA ASP A 69 -2.10 -48.13 61.96
C ASP A 69 -3.04 -47.27 61.10
N MET A 70 -3.81 -46.41 61.72
CA MET A 70 -4.72 -45.47 61.05
C MET A 70 -3.92 -44.27 60.47
N VAL A 71 -2.92 -43.81 61.17
CA VAL A 71 -2.01 -42.78 60.72
C VAL A 71 -1.25 -43.22 59.47
N ILE A 72 -0.77 -44.44 59.43
CA ILE A 72 -0.02 -44.98 58.29
C ILE A 72 -0.90 -45.10 57.06
N ARG A 73 -2.15 -45.61 57.20
CA ARG A 73 -3.09 -45.77 56.09
C ARG A 73 -3.54 -44.40 55.55
N LEU A 74 -3.88 -43.45 56.39
CA LEU A 74 -4.23 -42.09 56.01
C LEU A 74 -3.08 -41.37 55.32
N ALA A 75 -1.86 -41.51 55.83
CA ALA A 75 -0.66 -40.95 55.26
C ALA A 75 -0.38 -41.47 53.81
N ILE A 76 -0.59 -42.76 53.57
CA ILE A 76 -0.39 -43.36 52.24
C ILE A 76 -1.49 -42.87 51.26
N ILE A 77 -2.73 -42.77 51.69
CA ILE A 77 -3.83 -42.31 50.85
C ILE A 77 -3.66 -40.83 50.54
N GLU A 78 -3.37 -40.02 51.56
CA GLU A 78 -3.17 -38.57 51.42
C GLU A 78 -1.96 -38.24 50.56
N GLU A 79 -0.86 -38.96 50.74
CA GLU A 79 0.34 -38.82 49.89
C GLU A 79 0.03 -39.13 48.42
N ARG A 80 -0.75 -40.20 48.15
CA ARG A 80 -1.09 -40.60 46.79
C ARG A 80 -2.07 -39.63 46.13
N VAL A 81 -3.14 -39.29 46.81
CA VAL A 81 -4.21 -38.35 46.31
C VAL A 81 -3.63 -36.95 46.22
N GLY A 82 -2.81 -36.52 47.18
CA GLY A 82 -2.15 -35.21 47.15
C GLY A 82 -1.22 -35.06 45.98
N LYS A 83 -0.43 -36.11 45.66
CA LYS A 83 0.48 -36.10 44.48
C LYS A 83 -0.32 -36.00 43.17
N ASP A 84 -1.39 -36.76 43.01
CA ASP A 84 -2.21 -36.75 41.77
C ASP A 84 -2.90 -35.41 41.56
N ILE A 85 -3.42 -34.77 42.60
CA ILE A 85 -4.03 -33.44 42.55
C ILE A 85 -2.94 -32.38 42.22
N LEU A 86 -1.77 -32.52 42.79
CA LEU A 86 -0.69 -31.61 42.54
C LEU A 86 -0.22 -31.69 41.09
N TYR A 87 0.03 -32.88 40.55
CA TYR A 87 0.41 -33.08 39.14
C TYR A 87 -0.62 -32.49 38.17
N THR A 88 -1.93 -32.71 38.43
CA THR A 88 -3.01 -32.16 37.61
C THR A 88 -3.01 -30.61 37.62
N LYS A 89 -2.85 -29.98 38.78
CA LYS A 89 -2.75 -28.51 38.89
C LYS A 89 -1.56 -27.96 38.07
N TYR A 90 -0.41 -28.61 38.09
CA TYR A 90 0.76 -28.17 37.36
C TYR A 90 0.62 -28.37 35.87
N LEU A 91 0.01 -29.46 35.41
CA LEU A 91 -0.27 -29.66 33.99
C LEU A 91 -1.23 -28.60 33.45
N ILE A 92 -2.26 -28.23 34.23
CA ILE A 92 -3.18 -27.16 33.87
C ILE A 92 -2.44 -25.80 33.82
N LEU A 93 -1.66 -25.48 34.83
CA LEU A 93 -0.91 -24.22 34.86
C LEU A 93 0.09 -24.11 33.70
N LEU A 94 0.78 -25.22 33.39
CA LEU A 94 1.69 -25.34 32.27
C LEU A 94 0.99 -25.07 30.93
N SER A 95 -0.18 -25.69 30.74
CA SER A 95 -0.94 -25.52 29.50
C SER A 95 -1.47 -24.09 29.33
N ILE A 96 -1.93 -23.46 30.42
CA ILE A 96 -2.40 -22.07 30.39
C ILE A 96 -1.24 -21.11 30.07
N THR A 97 -0.07 -21.26 30.72
CA THR A 97 1.06 -20.38 30.46
C THR A 97 1.59 -20.54 29.03
N PHE A 98 1.62 -21.75 28.51
CA PHE A 98 1.99 -22.01 27.12
C PHE A 98 0.99 -21.35 26.15
N ALA A 99 -0.30 -21.49 26.40
CA ALA A 99 -1.34 -20.88 25.59
C ALA A 99 -1.24 -19.34 25.58
N VAL A 100 -1.04 -18.70 26.76
CA VAL A 100 -0.90 -17.25 26.88
C VAL A 100 0.32 -16.73 26.12
N VAL A 101 1.48 -17.40 26.25
CA VAL A 101 2.69 -17.00 25.51
C VAL A 101 2.49 -17.14 24.00
N THR A 102 1.87 -18.23 23.56
CA THR A 102 1.61 -18.47 22.14
C THR A 102 0.65 -17.43 21.54
N ILE A 103 -0.45 -17.14 22.23
CA ILE A 103 -1.43 -16.13 21.82
C ILE A 103 -0.78 -14.74 21.79
N SER A 104 -0.02 -14.37 22.81
CA SER A 104 0.69 -13.08 22.84
C SER A 104 1.63 -12.91 21.64
N HIS A 105 2.38 -13.96 21.31
CA HIS A 105 3.27 -13.92 20.15
C HIS A 105 2.52 -13.81 18.82
N MET A 106 1.40 -14.55 18.67
CA MET A 106 0.55 -14.46 17.48
C MET A 106 -0.03 -13.05 17.32
N LEU A 107 -0.49 -12.44 18.41
CA LEU A 107 -1.02 -11.06 18.38
C LEU A 107 0.05 -10.02 18.02
N ASP A 108 1.27 -10.18 18.52
CA ASP A 108 2.38 -9.28 18.18
C ASP A 108 2.79 -9.44 16.70
N GLU A 109 2.79 -10.66 16.18
CA GLU A 109 3.09 -10.94 14.77
C GLU A 109 2.01 -10.39 13.82
N THR A 110 0.74 -10.54 14.17
CA THR A 110 -0.36 -9.97 13.35
C THR A 110 -0.30 -8.45 13.31
N LYS A 111 -0.07 -7.78 14.43
CA LYS A 111 0.10 -6.32 14.49
C LYS A 111 1.29 -5.84 13.65
N ARG A 112 2.39 -6.58 13.68
CA ARG A 112 3.58 -6.26 12.87
C ARG A 112 3.28 -6.37 11.39
N LEU A 113 2.63 -7.46 10.96
CA LEU A 113 2.23 -7.66 9.56
C LEU A 113 1.25 -6.57 9.08
N GLU A 114 0.29 -6.20 9.92
CA GLU A 114 -0.62 -5.09 9.61
C GLU A 114 0.11 -3.76 9.44
N GLN A 115 1.09 -3.47 10.30
CA GLN A 115 1.91 -2.26 10.19
C GLN A 115 2.77 -2.26 8.92
N GLU A 116 3.42 -3.38 8.61
CA GLU A 116 4.22 -3.53 7.39
C GLU A 116 3.36 -3.36 6.14
N THR A 117 2.16 -3.95 6.12
CA THR A 117 1.20 -3.79 5.01
C THR A 117 0.74 -2.34 4.86
N LYS A 118 0.45 -1.66 5.97
CA LYS A 118 0.05 -0.26 5.96
C LYS A 118 1.16 0.67 5.45
N VAL A 119 2.40 0.44 5.87
CA VAL A 119 3.57 1.19 5.37
C VAL A 119 3.78 0.95 3.88
N GLN A 120 3.67 -0.29 3.43
CA GLN A 120 3.76 -0.64 2.00
C GLN A 120 2.67 0.04 1.17
N SER A 121 1.43 0.04 1.65
CA SER A 121 0.31 0.75 1.01
C SER A 121 0.59 2.26 0.91
N MET A 122 1.07 2.90 1.98
CA MET A 122 1.45 4.32 1.96
C MET A 122 2.58 4.62 0.97
N ILE A 123 3.59 3.73 0.88
CA ILE A 123 4.69 3.90 -0.09
C ILE A 123 4.16 3.77 -1.53
N GLN A 124 3.25 2.83 -1.79
CA GLN A 124 2.62 2.68 -3.10
C GLN A 124 1.78 3.91 -3.45
N GLU A 125 1.01 4.42 -2.51
CA GLU A 125 0.22 5.65 -2.69
C GLU A 125 1.12 6.87 -2.98
N LEU A 126 2.22 7.03 -2.24
CA LEU A 126 3.21 8.08 -2.50
C LEU A 126 3.88 7.93 -3.88
N LYS A 127 4.19 6.70 -4.31
CA LYS A 127 4.72 6.46 -5.65
C LYS A 127 3.69 6.79 -6.73
N TYR A 128 2.45 6.42 -6.51
CA TYR A 128 1.33 6.73 -7.40
C TYR A 128 1.12 8.25 -7.53
N LEU A 129 1.05 8.98 -6.42
CA LEU A 129 0.95 10.44 -6.41
C LEU A 129 2.14 11.13 -7.10
N ARG A 130 3.36 10.64 -6.88
CA ARG A 130 4.55 11.15 -7.57
C ARG A 130 4.55 10.87 -9.08
N ALA A 131 3.98 9.74 -9.51
CA ALA A 131 3.90 9.39 -10.92
C ALA A 131 2.85 10.22 -11.68
N GLN A 132 1.85 10.79 -10.99
CA GLN A 132 0.84 11.66 -11.59
C GLN A 132 1.39 13.03 -11.98
N ILE A 133 2.45 13.50 -11.31
CA ILE A 133 3.16 14.72 -11.72
C ILE A 133 4.29 14.27 -12.64
N ASN A 134 4.20 14.56 -13.93
CA ASN A 134 5.30 14.36 -14.86
C ASN A 134 6.44 15.37 -14.53
N PRO A 135 7.55 14.97 -13.86
CA PRO A 135 8.56 15.92 -13.41
C PRO A 135 9.22 16.64 -14.60
N HIS A 136 9.37 15.94 -15.72
CA HIS A 136 9.95 16.48 -16.94
C HIS A 136 9.06 17.58 -17.56
N PHE A 137 7.73 17.37 -17.56
CA PHE A 137 6.80 18.41 -17.99
C PHE A 137 6.88 19.64 -17.08
N LEU A 138 6.91 19.44 -15.76
CA LEU A 138 6.98 20.54 -14.79
C LEU A 138 8.28 21.37 -14.97
N PHE A 139 9.43 20.71 -15.10
CA PHE A 139 10.68 21.40 -15.36
C PHE A 139 10.66 22.17 -16.68
N ASN A 140 10.10 21.58 -17.73
CA ASN A 140 9.97 22.23 -19.03
C ASN A 140 9.03 23.44 -18.98
N ALA A 141 7.90 23.35 -18.26
CA ALA A 141 6.97 24.45 -18.08
C ALA A 141 7.62 25.60 -17.29
N LEU A 142 8.34 25.32 -16.21
CA LEU A 142 9.07 26.32 -15.44
C LEU A 142 10.17 27.00 -16.26
N ASN A 143 10.93 26.24 -17.06
CA ASN A 143 11.95 26.81 -17.96
C ASN A 143 11.33 27.71 -19.04
N CYS A 144 10.16 27.32 -19.57
CA CYS A 144 9.41 28.13 -20.52
C CYS A 144 8.97 29.46 -19.88
N ILE A 145 8.36 29.41 -18.69
CA ILE A 145 7.95 30.61 -17.95
C ILE A 145 9.17 31.51 -17.66
N TYR A 146 10.29 30.91 -17.23
CA TYR A 146 11.51 31.64 -16.98
C TYR A 146 12.01 32.39 -18.25
N SER A 147 12.00 31.71 -19.39
CA SER A 147 12.37 32.33 -20.67
C SER A 147 11.45 33.50 -21.04
N LEU A 148 10.11 33.34 -20.88
CA LEU A 148 9.15 34.40 -21.11
C LEU A 148 9.37 35.60 -20.17
N THR A 149 9.76 35.38 -18.91
CA THR A 149 10.04 36.45 -17.97
C THR A 149 11.31 37.21 -18.34
N LEU A 150 12.34 36.53 -18.86
CA LEU A 150 13.58 37.16 -19.29
C LEU A 150 13.37 38.13 -20.47
N ILE A 151 12.50 37.76 -21.41
CA ILE A 151 12.18 38.60 -22.58
C ILE A 151 11.00 39.55 -22.30
N GLN A 152 10.48 39.58 -21.09
CA GLN A 152 9.33 40.38 -20.65
C GLN A 152 8.08 40.16 -21.52
N ASP A 153 7.81 38.92 -21.95
CA ASP A 153 6.64 38.55 -22.73
C ASP A 153 5.37 38.69 -21.89
N GLU A 154 4.35 39.31 -22.46
CA GLU A 154 3.04 39.50 -21.80
C GLU A 154 2.34 38.19 -21.44
N LYS A 155 2.70 37.06 -22.04
CA LYS A 155 2.18 35.72 -21.75
C LYS A 155 2.71 35.10 -20.45
N ALA A 156 3.79 35.68 -19.87
CA ALA A 156 4.40 35.08 -18.68
C ALA A 156 3.44 34.95 -17.48
N PRO A 157 2.66 35.98 -17.08
CA PRO A 157 1.70 35.86 -15.98
C PRO A 157 0.59 34.81 -16.23
N ASP A 158 0.02 34.77 -17.44
CA ASP A 158 -0.99 33.81 -17.83
C ASP A 158 -0.45 32.38 -17.77
N SER A 159 0.79 32.19 -18.22
CA SER A 159 1.47 30.88 -18.16
C SER A 159 1.66 30.39 -16.73
N VAL A 160 1.99 31.28 -15.77
CA VAL A 160 2.07 30.93 -14.33
C VAL A 160 0.70 30.49 -13.81
N MET A 161 -0.36 31.20 -14.17
CA MET A 161 -1.72 30.86 -13.74
C MET A 161 -2.16 29.51 -14.29
N LYS A 162 -1.94 29.23 -15.57
CA LYS A 162 -2.25 27.92 -16.19
C LYS A 162 -1.48 26.79 -15.53
N LEU A 163 -0.19 26.96 -15.26
CA LEU A 163 0.59 25.96 -14.54
C LEU A 163 0.05 25.72 -13.11
N SER A 164 -0.31 26.79 -12.41
CA SER A 164 -0.92 26.70 -11.06
C SER A 164 -2.23 25.92 -11.07
N GLU A 165 -3.11 26.14 -12.05
CA GLU A 165 -4.36 25.42 -12.21
C GLU A 165 -4.15 23.95 -12.51
N MET A 166 -3.21 23.62 -13.39
CA MET A 166 -2.83 22.24 -13.69
C MET A 166 -2.27 21.52 -12.47
N LEU A 167 -1.41 22.16 -11.70
CA LEU A 167 -0.87 21.57 -10.46
C LEU A 167 -1.96 21.37 -9.41
N ARG A 168 -2.91 22.32 -9.28
CA ARG A 168 -4.05 22.19 -8.37
C ARG A 168 -4.90 21.00 -8.73
N PHE A 169 -5.23 20.83 -10.03
CA PHE A 169 -6.00 19.67 -10.49
C PHE A 169 -5.31 18.35 -10.10
N VAL A 170 -3.99 18.22 -10.35
CA VAL A 170 -3.24 17.00 -10.02
C VAL A 170 -3.16 16.74 -8.51
N ILE A 171 -2.98 17.79 -7.69
CA ILE A 171 -2.76 17.64 -6.25
C ILE A 171 -4.06 17.45 -5.49
N ASP A 172 -5.12 18.20 -5.85
CA ASP A 172 -6.36 18.28 -5.11
C ASP A 172 -7.46 17.41 -5.73
N ASP A 173 -7.73 17.57 -7.03
CA ASP A 173 -8.86 16.92 -7.70
C ASP A 173 -8.59 15.44 -8.01
N CYS A 174 -7.35 15.07 -8.37
CA CYS A 174 -7.01 13.68 -8.66
C CYS A 174 -7.00 12.73 -7.44
N ARG A 175 -7.28 13.24 -6.25
CA ARG A 175 -7.51 12.42 -5.04
C ARG A 175 -8.91 11.81 -5.00
N ALA A 176 -9.86 12.41 -5.72
CA ALA A 176 -11.19 11.86 -5.84
C ALA A 176 -11.20 10.69 -6.83
N ASP A 177 -12.12 9.75 -6.62
CA ASP A 177 -12.29 8.62 -7.55
C ASP A 177 -12.84 9.09 -8.88
N MET A 178 -13.68 10.13 -8.87
CA MET A 178 -14.36 10.71 -10.03
C MET A 178 -14.26 12.24 -9.97
N VAL A 179 -14.22 12.89 -11.15
CA VAL A 179 -14.19 14.35 -11.32
C VAL A 179 -15.10 14.77 -12.47
N PRO A 180 -15.67 15.99 -12.44
CA PRO A 180 -16.40 16.53 -13.58
C PRO A 180 -15.53 16.54 -14.84
N ILE A 181 -16.08 16.08 -15.98
CA ILE A 181 -15.39 16.04 -17.28
C ILE A 181 -14.84 17.42 -17.69
N ALA A 182 -15.51 18.50 -17.29
CA ALA A 182 -15.04 19.86 -17.54
C ALA A 182 -13.66 20.14 -16.95
N LYS A 183 -13.30 19.54 -15.81
CA LYS A 183 -11.97 19.69 -15.19
C LYS A 183 -10.88 18.98 -15.98
N GLU A 184 -11.14 17.79 -16.50
CA GLU A 184 -10.24 17.08 -17.42
C GLU A 184 -10.00 17.91 -18.68
N VAL A 185 -11.06 18.46 -19.27
CA VAL A 185 -10.94 19.30 -20.47
C VAL A 185 -10.13 20.56 -20.20
N ALA A 186 -10.39 21.23 -19.08
CA ALA A 186 -9.59 22.42 -18.71
C ALA A 186 -8.11 22.08 -18.53
N TYR A 187 -7.81 20.92 -17.92
CA TYR A 187 -6.44 20.45 -17.78
C TYR A 187 -5.78 20.19 -19.16
N ILE A 188 -6.46 19.49 -20.07
CA ILE A 188 -5.96 19.22 -21.43
C ILE A 188 -5.74 20.51 -22.19
N GLN A 189 -6.67 21.45 -22.11
CA GLN A 189 -6.53 22.75 -22.79
C GLN A 189 -5.31 23.50 -22.28
N ASN A 190 -5.12 23.60 -20.96
CA ASN A 190 -3.96 24.24 -20.37
C ASN A 190 -2.65 23.54 -20.78
N TYR A 191 -2.65 22.20 -20.85
CA TYR A 191 -1.50 21.44 -21.32
C TYR A 191 -1.16 21.74 -22.78
N ILE A 192 -2.14 21.75 -23.66
CA ILE A 192 -1.99 22.09 -25.09
C ILE A 192 -1.44 23.51 -25.25
N ASP A 193 -2.01 24.47 -24.51
CA ASP A 193 -1.55 25.86 -24.55
C ASP A 193 -0.08 25.99 -24.13
N PHE A 194 0.33 25.28 -23.08
CA PHE A 194 1.75 25.24 -22.69
C PHE A 194 2.66 24.66 -23.77
N GLN A 195 2.20 23.60 -24.44
CA GLN A 195 3.00 23.03 -25.53
C GLN A 195 3.13 24.01 -26.71
N LYS A 196 2.05 24.74 -27.03
CA LYS A 196 2.05 25.76 -28.10
C LYS A 196 3.01 26.91 -27.82
N ILE A 197 3.15 27.36 -26.57
CA ILE A 197 4.08 28.44 -26.20
C ILE A 197 5.55 28.10 -26.55
N ARG A 198 5.89 26.80 -26.54
CA ARG A 198 7.24 26.31 -26.83
C ARG A 198 7.54 26.20 -28.33
N MET A 199 6.57 26.46 -29.19
CA MET A 199 6.66 26.32 -30.62
C MET A 199 6.86 27.71 -31.25
N GLU A 200 7.83 27.84 -32.17
CA GLU A 200 8.08 29.10 -32.88
C GLU A 200 7.00 29.43 -33.90
N ASN A 201 6.43 28.37 -34.50
CA ASN A 201 5.40 28.50 -35.52
C ASN A 201 4.06 27.90 -34.99
N GLU A 202 2.96 28.33 -35.61
CA GLU A 202 1.64 27.76 -35.28
C GLU A 202 1.59 26.30 -35.69
N PRO A 203 1.38 25.38 -34.73
CA PRO A 203 1.41 23.95 -35.02
C PRO A 203 0.13 23.50 -35.71
N ASN A 204 0.23 22.48 -36.55
CA ASN A 204 -0.93 21.78 -37.10
C ASN A 204 -1.57 20.90 -36.01
N LEU A 205 -2.21 21.55 -35.05
CA LEU A 205 -2.84 20.96 -33.88
C LEU A 205 -4.29 21.41 -33.76
N THR A 206 -5.20 20.45 -33.69
CA THR A 206 -6.62 20.70 -33.46
C THR A 206 -7.08 20.00 -32.17
N PHE A 207 -7.89 20.70 -31.39
CA PHE A 207 -8.62 20.12 -30.25
C PHE A 207 -10.09 20.50 -30.36
N ASP A 208 -10.91 19.55 -30.81
CA ASP A 208 -12.33 19.70 -30.94
C ASP A 208 -13.05 19.05 -29.75
N CYS A 209 -13.76 19.83 -28.98
CA CYS A 209 -14.43 19.40 -27.77
C CYS A 209 -15.91 19.72 -27.83
N LYS A 210 -16.75 18.69 -27.72
CA LYS A 210 -18.22 18.83 -27.68
C LYS A 210 -18.74 18.10 -26.46
N ILE A 211 -19.22 18.83 -25.47
CA ILE A 211 -19.74 18.31 -24.21
C ILE A 211 -21.14 18.86 -24.00
N GLU A 212 -22.12 17.98 -23.82
CA GLU A 212 -23.47 18.33 -23.46
C GLU A 212 -23.67 18.57 -21.98
N ASN A 213 -23.01 17.75 -21.14
CA ASN A 213 -23.08 17.80 -19.68
C ASN A 213 -21.70 17.96 -19.05
N ASN A 214 -21.33 19.18 -18.71
CA ASN A 214 -20.07 19.53 -18.06
C ASN A 214 -19.87 18.89 -16.67
N SER A 215 -20.96 18.47 -16.02
CA SER A 215 -20.93 17.85 -14.68
C SER A 215 -20.90 16.34 -14.72
N LEU A 216 -20.82 15.70 -15.90
CA LEU A 216 -20.65 14.26 -16.01
C LEU A 216 -19.34 13.87 -15.34
N GLU A 217 -19.38 12.91 -14.44
CA GLU A 217 -18.22 12.49 -13.67
C GLU A 217 -17.46 11.36 -14.36
N ILE A 218 -16.15 11.51 -14.47
CA ILE A 218 -15.23 10.53 -15.04
C ILE A 218 -14.01 10.36 -14.13
N PRO A 219 -13.26 9.26 -14.22
CA PRO A 219 -12.01 9.11 -13.47
C PRO A 219 -11.00 10.18 -13.87
N PRO A 220 -10.29 10.84 -12.92
CA PRO A 220 -9.30 11.86 -13.26
C PRO A 220 -8.10 11.28 -14.02
N MET A 221 -7.45 12.14 -14.84
CA MET A 221 -6.23 11.81 -15.61
C MET A 221 -6.42 10.65 -16.61
N VAL A 222 -7.63 10.47 -17.13
CA VAL A 222 -7.95 9.40 -18.09
C VAL A 222 -7.49 9.76 -19.51
N PHE A 223 -7.61 11.01 -19.90
CA PHE A 223 -7.27 11.47 -21.26
C PHE A 223 -5.80 11.90 -21.38
N GLN A 224 -5.21 12.39 -20.31
CA GLN A 224 -3.87 12.96 -20.29
C GLN A 224 -2.78 12.07 -20.91
N PRO A 225 -2.67 10.76 -20.61
CA PRO A 225 -1.62 9.92 -21.18
C PRO A 225 -1.71 9.77 -22.71
N MET A 226 -2.93 9.86 -23.26
CA MET A 226 -3.15 9.82 -24.73
C MET A 226 -2.68 11.12 -25.37
N VAL A 227 -2.96 12.27 -24.74
CA VAL A 227 -2.49 13.58 -25.19
C VAL A 227 -0.98 13.71 -25.11
N GLU A 228 -0.37 13.32 -23.98
CA GLU A 228 1.09 13.30 -23.79
C GLU A 228 1.79 12.46 -24.88
N ASN A 229 1.23 11.30 -25.20
CA ASN A 229 1.79 10.45 -26.26
C ASN A 229 1.78 11.13 -27.63
N CYS A 230 0.72 11.90 -27.95
CA CYS A 230 0.68 12.64 -29.21
C CYS A 230 1.85 13.63 -29.29
N PHE A 231 2.09 14.43 -28.25
CA PHE A 231 3.20 15.39 -28.24
C PHE A 231 4.57 14.73 -28.24
N LYS A 232 4.71 13.59 -27.54
CA LYS A 232 5.97 12.85 -27.45
C LYS A 232 6.38 12.23 -28.80
N HIS A 233 5.42 11.73 -29.57
CA HIS A 233 5.69 10.89 -30.74
C HIS A 233 5.45 11.59 -32.08
N SER A 234 4.75 12.72 -32.12
CA SER A 234 4.43 13.43 -33.35
C SER A 234 5.58 14.24 -33.94
N ARG A 235 6.59 14.64 -33.13
CA ARG A 235 7.62 15.62 -33.49
C ARG A 235 7.05 16.95 -34.00
N ILE A 236 5.87 17.34 -33.54
CA ILE A 236 5.18 18.55 -33.96
C ILE A 236 5.98 19.85 -33.72
N ILE A 237 7.01 19.81 -32.88
CA ILE A 237 7.90 20.91 -32.59
C ILE A 237 8.94 21.09 -33.72
N ASP A 238 9.40 19.96 -34.30
CA ASP A 238 10.56 19.94 -35.20
C ASP A 238 10.20 19.73 -36.67
N ASP A 239 9.00 19.18 -36.96
CA ASP A 239 8.56 18.82 -38.31
C ASP A 239 7.31 19.64 -38.71
N PRO A 240 7.41 20.52 -39.71
CA PRO A 240 6.26 21.30 -40.19
C PRO A 240 5.09 20.47 -40.76
N ASN A 241 5.35 19.22 -41.17
CA ASN A 241 4.33 18.34 -41.72
C ASN A 241 3.68 17.50 -40.61
N ALA A 242 4.19 17.52 -39.39
CA ALA A 242 3.62 16.83 -38.26
C ALA A 242 2.26 17.42 -37.88
N PHE A 243 1.38 16.56 -37.38
CA PHE A 243 0.07 16.98 -36.92
C PHE A 243 -0.36 16.25 -35.66
N ILE A 244 -1.24 16.88 -34.88
CA ILE A 244 -1.97 16.30 -33.77
C ILE A 244 -3.44 16.67 -33.89
N ARG A 245 -4.33 15.70 -33.79
CA ARG A 245 -5.78 15.89 -33.75
C ARG A 245 -6.33 15.23 -32.52
N ILE A 246 -7.09 15.98 -31.73
CA ILE A 246 -7.71 15.52 -30.49
C ILE A 246 -9.21 15.81 -30.58
N TYR A 247 -10.04 14.82 -30.36
CA TYR A 247 -11.49 14.92 -30.39
C TYR A 247 -12.06 14.40 -29.09
N LEU A 248 -12.94 15.17 -28.47
CA LEU A 248 -13.74 14.76 -27.34
C LEU A 248 -15.22 15.00 -27.65
N LEU A 249 -15.96 13.92 -27.61
CA LEU A 249 -17.43 13.97 -27.76
C LEU A 249 -18.07 13.36 -26.52
N GLN A 250 -18.99 14.09 -25.89
CA GLN A 250 -19.82 13.54 -24.83
C GLN A 250 -21.31 13.78 -25.23
N GLU A 251 -22.03 12.68 -25.35
CA GLU A 251 -23.47 12.64 -25.62
C GLU A 251 -24.11 11.74 -24.56
N ASP A 252 -25.14 12.24 -23.89
CA ASP A 252 -25.79 11.54 -22.77
C ASP A 252 -24.74 11.00 -21.75
N LYS A 253 -24.65 9.68 -21.62
CA LYS A 253 -23.69 8.95 -20.75
C LYS A 253 -22.48 8.41 -21.50
N ARG A 254 -22.38 8.66 -22.80
CA ARG A 254 -21.28 8.16 -23.62
C ARG A 254 -20.23 9.23 -23.82
N VAL A 255 -19.01 8.89 -23.50
CA VAL A 255 -17.83 9.74 -23.72
C VAL A 255 -16.92 9.05 -24.74
N VAL A 256 -16.58 9.74 -25.82
CA VAL A 256 -15.64 9.27 -26.85
C VAL A 256 -14.48 10.24 -26.89
N PHE A 257 -13.28 9.73 -26.64
CA PHE A 257 -12.04 10.51 -26.74
C PHE A 257 -11.11 9.87 -27.77
N GLU A 258 -10.78 10.62 -28.80
CA GLU A 258 -9.91 10.15 -29.88
C GLU A 258 -8.68 11.04 -29.97
N THR A 259 -7.52 10.44 -30.18
CA THR A 259 -6.30 11.15 -30.53
C THR A 259 -5.71 10.55 -31.79
N GLU A 260 -5.18 11.40 -32.64
CA GLU A 260 -4.48 11.03 -33.86
C GLU A 260 -3.24 11.91 -34.03
N ASN A 261 -2.10 11.31 -34.26
CA ASN A 261 -0.87 12.06 -34.50
C ASN A 261 -0.01 11.43 -35.61
N SER A 262 0.75 12.31 -36.27
CA SER A 262 1.80 11.85 -37.16
C SER A 262 2.83 11.02 -36.41
N LYS A 263 3.38 10.00 -37.06
CA LYS A 263 4.43 9.14 -36.53
C LYS A 263 5.70 9.35 -37.36
N HIS A 264 6.82 9.51 -36.67
CA HIS A 264 8.10 9.59 -37.34
C HIS A 264 8.85 8.27 -37.22
N HIS A 265 9.19 7.67 -38.35
CA HIS A 265 10.01 6.46 -38.37
C HIS A 265 11.47 6.84 -38.14
N ASN A 266 11.97 6.67 -36.92
CA ASN A 266 13.40 6.79 -36.64
C ASN A 266 13.98 5.38 -36.44
N PRO A 267 14.77 4.85 -37.38
CA PRO A 267 15.31 3.50 -37.28
C PRO A 267 16.32 3.31 -36.13
N TYR A 268 16.73 4.40 -35.46
CA TYR A 268 17.72 4.38 -34.39
C TYR A 268 17.14 4.56 -32.97
N GLN A 269 15.81 4.66 -32.82
CA GLN A 269 15.15 4.85 -31.50
C GLN A 269 14.45 3.58 -31.01
N GLN A 270 15.15 2.46 -30.86
CA GLN A 270 14.61 1.23 -30.30
C GLN A 270 14.61 1.17 -28.75
N GLU A 271 15.26 2.12 -28.05
CA GLU A 271 15.49 1.97 -26.60
C GLU A 271 14.47 2.67 -25.67
N ASP A 272 13.58 3.54 -26.19
CA ASP A 272 12.63 4.30 -25.34
C ASP A 272 11.20 3.71 -25.31
N ASP A 273 10.93 2.62 -26.03
CA ASP A 273 9.58 2.05 -26.16
C ASP A 273 9.04 1.37 -24.88
N GLU A 274 9.90 0.89 -23.99
CA GLU A 274 9.44 0.26 -22.73
C GLU A 274 8.72 1.25 -21.79
N ARG A 275 9.03 2.55 -21.85
CA ARG A 275 8.36 3.58 -21.02
C ARG A 275 7.05 4.09 -21.61
N THR A 276 6.84 3.90 -22.91
CA THR A 276 5.68 4.45 -23.64
C THR A 276 4.38 3.71 -23.34
N GLY A 277 4.46 2.41 -23.00
CA GLY A 277 3.29 1.59 -22.66
C GLY A 277 2.74 1.79 -21.25
N ILE A 278 3.52 2.36 -20.32
CA ILE A 278 3.14 2.42 -18.90
C ILE A 278 1.91 3.31 -18.67
N GLY A 279 1.86 4.48 -19.29
CA GLY A 279 0.74 5.43 -19.09
C GLY A 279 -0.60 4.87 -19.59
N ILE A 280 -0.62 4.35 -20.81
CA ILE A 280 -1.83 3.76 -21.40
C ILE A 280 -2.27 2.49 -20.66
N ASN A 281 -1.31 1.64 -20.26
CA ASN A 281 -1.63 0.45 -19.50
C ASN A 281 -2.23 0.78 -18.11
N ASN A 282 -1.74 1.81 -17.44
CA ASN A 282 -2.31 2.29 -16.18
C ASN A 282 -3.76 2.79 -16.38
N VAL A 283 -4.02 3.52 -17.45
CA VAL A 283 -5.39 3.95 -17.81
C VAL A 283 -6.29 2.73 -18.04
N ARG A 284 -5.86 1.77 -18.83
CA ARG A 284 -6.62 0.53 -19.06
C ARG A 284 -6.94 -0.23 -17.77
N GLN A 285 -5.94 -0.42 -16.91
CA GLN A 285 -6.14 -1.11 -15.63
C GLN A 285 -7.16 -0.37 -14.76
N ARG A 286 -7.07 0.96 -14.70
CA ARG A 286 -7.99 1.79 -13.92
C ARG A 286 -9.41 1.73 -14.48
N LEU A 287 -9.58 1.88 -15.78
CA LEU A 287 -10.88 1.80 -16.45
C LEU A 287 -11.52 0.43 -16.27
N ASN A 288 -10.73 -0.64 -16.36
CA ASN A 288 -11.21 -2.01 -16.14
C ASN A 288 -11.72 -2.22 -14.70
N LEU A 289 -11.07 -1.60 -13.71
CA LEU A 289 -11.51 -1.67 -12.30
C LEU A 289 -12.81 -0.89 -12.04
N ILE A 290 -13.03 0.23 -12.75
CA ILE A 290 -14.17 1.12 -12.50
C ILE A 290 -15.37 0.74 -13.38
N PHE A 291 -15.14 0.47 -14.65
CA PHE A 291 -16.20 0.29 -15.66
C PHE A 291 -16.36 -1.16 -16.13
N GLY A 292 -15.42 -2.07 -15.80
CA GLY A 292 -15.50 -3.46 -16.26
C GLY A 292 -15.58 -3.55 -17.78
N ASP A 293 -16.72 -3.98 -18.32
CA ASP A 293 -16.98 -4.11 -19.75
C ASP A 293 -17.61 -2.87 -20.40
N ASP A 294 -17.93 -1.81 -19.61
CA ASP A 294 -18.58 -0.60 -20.10
C ASP A 294 -17.61 0.43 -20.70
N TYR A 295 -16.41 0.03 -21.07
CA TYR A 295 -15.47 0.83 -21.82
C TYR A 295 -14.83 0.07 -22.96
N SER A 296 -14.35 0.77 -23.99
CA SER A 296 -13.48 0.23 -25.02
C SER A 296 -12.26 1.12 -25.24
N PHE A 297 -11.10 0.51 -25.44
CA PHE A 297 -9.87 1.22 -25.76
C PHE A 297 -9.18 0.57 -26.95
N GLU A 298 -9.22 1.29 -28.08
CA GLU A 298 -8.70 0.84 -29.35
C GLU A 298 -7.42 1.61 -29.70
N ILE A 299 -6.44 0.92 -30.28
CA ILE A 299 -5.22 1.51 -30.83
C ILE A 299 -5.13 1.04 -32.28
N SER A 300 -4.96 1.98 -33.19
CA SER A 300 -4.62 1.67 -34.59
C SER A 300 -3.36 2.42 -34.99
N GLU A 301 -2.46 1.72 -35.66
CA GLU A 301 -1.15 2.21 -36.04
C GLU A 301 -0.85 1.88 -37.47
N THR A 302 -0.37 2.88 -38.22
CA THR A 302 0.17 2.74 -39.56
C THR A 302 1.63 3.18 -39.57
N GLU A 303 2.29 3.15 -40.71
CA GLU A 303 3.66 3.64 -40.83
C GLU A 303 3.81 5.13 -40.47
N CYS A 304 2.79 5.95 -40.76
CA CYS A 304 2.85 7.40 -40.63
C CYS A 304 1.94 7.97 -39.55
N VAL A 305 0.98 7.20 -39.03
CA VAL A 305 -0.08 7.70 -38.14
C VAL A 305 -0.30 6.73 -36.97
N TYR A 306 -0.42 7.30 -35.78
CA TYR A 306 -0.84 6.61 -34.57
C TYR A 306 -2.17 7.18 -34.11
N LYS A 307 -3.15 6.32 -33.86
CA LYS A 307 -4.49 6.72 -33.42
C LYS A 307 -4.90 5.93 -32.20
N THR A 308 -5.49 6.60 -31.21
CA THR A 308 -6.14 5.96 -30.07
C THR A 308 -7.60 6.41 -29.98
N LYS A 309 -8.45 5.51 -29.54
CA LYS A 309 -9.86 5.78 -29.28
C LYS A 309 -10.29 5.14 -27.98
N LEU A 310 -10.76 5.96 -27.06
CA LEU A 310 -11.36 5.55 -25.81
C LEU A 310 -12.84 5.85 -25.84
N THR A 311 -13.67 4.86 -25.54
CA THR A 311 -15.11 5.06 -25.34
C THR A 311 -15.47 4.60 -23.93
N ILE A 312 -16.20 5.40 -23.18
CA ILE A 312 -16.68 5.11 -21.83
C ILE A 312 -18.19 5.30 -21.81
N ASN A 313 -18.91 4.35 -21.24
CA ASN A 313 -20.34 4.48 -20.95
C ASN A 313 -20.48 4.67 -19.42
N VAL A 314 -20.81 5.90 -18.98
CA VAL A 314 -20.87 6.31 -17.58
C VAL A 314 -22.25 6.06 -16.97
#